data_f3fb44276fdf92e9b1a42704cb096abc
#
_entry.id   f3fb44276fdf92e9b1a42704cb096abc
#
_cell.length_a   1.000
_cell.length_b   1.000
_cell.length_c   1.000
_cell.angle_alpha   90.00
_cell.angle_beta   90.00
_cell.angle_gamma   90.00
#
_symmetry.space_group_name_H-M   'P 1'
#
loop_
_entity.id
_entity.type
_entity.pdbx_description
1 polymer ?
#
loop_
_entity_poly.entity_id
_entity_poly.type
_entity_poly.pdbx_seq_one_letter_code
_entity_poly.pdbx_strand_id
1 'polypeptide(L)'
;MKALLATDGSPGAIEAAHKVLSLLHPDVKIDVMTVIPETENPMDTAGGMEGPVITVEEADQAHLIDERHGRLALRSTLDAVGASETSEMIEGPDAGRVLCRLAAERGVDLLIVGASDKGWFQRLVHGSVMEYVVHHSPCPVLVVRHAGSD
;
A
#
# COMPACT_ATOMS: atom_id res chain seq x y z
N MET A 1 2.19 10.51 -18.97
CA MET A 1 1.61 10.59 -17.61
C MET A 1 2.03 9.34 -16.86
N LYS A 2 2.47 9.52 -15.62
CA LYS A 2 2.92 8.45 -14.74
C LYS A 2 1.95 8.31 -13.55
N ALA A 3 1.37 7.13 -13.38
CA ALA A 3 0.49 6.83 -12.27
C ALA A 3 1.14 5.85 -11.29
N LEU A 4 0.88 6.03 -10.00
CA LEU A 4 1.29 5.11 -8.95
C LEU A 4 0.04 4.45 -8.35
N LEU A 5 -0.06 3.14 -8.51
CA LEU A 5 -1.13 2.32 -7.95
C LEU A 5 -0.68 1.68 -6.65
N ALA A 6 -1.25 2.11 -5.56
CA ALA A 6 -1.03 1.49 -4.26
C ALA A 6 -1.99 0.31 -4.04
N THR A 7 -1.46 -0.83 -3.63
CA THR A 7 -2.23 -2.05 -3.40
C THR A 7 -1.88 -2.73 -2.10
N ASP A 8 -2.88 -3.32 -1.47
CA ASP A 8 -2.73 -4.25 -0.34
C ASP A 8 -3.10 -5.69 -0.74
N GLY A 9 -3.38 -5.93 -2.02
CA GLY A 9 -3.78 -7.24 -2.53
C GLY A 9 -5.18 -7.68 -2.11
N SER A 10 -5.94 -6.83 -1.44
CA SER A 10 -7.33 -7.14 -1.10
C SER A 10 -8.19 -7.26 -2.36
N PRO A 11 -9.30 -8.01 -2.33
CA PRO A 11 -10.21 -8.10 -3.45
C PRO A 11 -10.66 -6.72 -3.96
N GLY A 12 -10.88 -5.78 -3.05
CA GLY A 12 -11.22 -4.40 -3.39
C GLY A 12 -10.11 -3.65 -4.12
N ALA A 13 -8.85 -3.85 -3.71
CA ALA A 13 -7.70 -3.24 -4.40
C ALA A 13 -7.50 -3.83 -5.80
N ILE A 14 -7.69 -5.13 -5.97
CA ILE A 14 -7.60 -5.81 -7.27
C ILE A 14 -8.73 -5.35 -8.20
N GLU A 15 -9.95 -5.25 -7.71
CA GLU A 15 -11.08 -4.72 -8.49
C GLU A 15 -10.87 -3.25 -8.88
N ALA A 16 -10.32 -2.46 -7.94
CA ALA A 16 -9.92 -1.08 -8.20
C ALA A 16 -8.90 -1.01 -9.34
N ALA A 17 -7.90 -1.87 -9.32
CA ALA A 17 -6.90 -1.96 -10.38
C ALA A 17 -7.53 -2.24 -11.75
N HIS A 18 -8.44 -3.19 -11.84
CA HIS A 18 -9.20 -3.47 -13.08
C HIS A 18 -10.01 -2.26 -13.58
N LYS A 19 -10.73 -1.58 -12.68
CA LYS A 19 -11.53 -0.41 -13.05
C LYS A 19 -10.66 0.73 -13.55
N VAL A 20 -9.52 0.97 -12.90
CA VAL A 20 -8.59 2.03 -13.29
C VAL A 20 -8.12 1.88 -14.72
N LEU A 21 -7.80 0.65 -15.15
CA LEU A 21 -7.34 0.39 -16.52
C LEU A 21 -8.37 0.83 -17.58
N SER A 22 -9.64 0.70 -17.27
CA SER A 22 -10.73 1.13 -18.19
C SER A 22 -10.95 2.64 -18.21
N LEU A 23 -10.45 3.37 -17.22
CA LEU A 23 -10.62 4.81 -17.07
C LEU A 23 -9.42 5.61 -17.57
N LEU A 24 -8.24 5.00 -17.58
CA LEU A 24 -7.00 5.66 -17.98
C LEU A 24 -6.70 5.44 -19.47
N HIS A 25 -6.07 6.45 -20.06
CA HIS A 25 -5.57 6.31 -21.43
C HIS A 25 -4.50 5.22 -21.50
N PRO A 26 -4.43 4.42 -22.59
CA PRO A 26 -3.46 3.33 -22.74
C PRO A 26 -1.99 3.73 -22.60
N ASP A 27 -1.66 4.99 -22.87
CA ASP A 27 -0.29 5.52 -22.77
C ASP A 27 0.13 5.90 -21.34
N VAL A 28 -0.76 5.73 -20.36
CA VAL A 28 -0.43 5.99 -18.96
C VAL A 28 0.46 4.86 -18.43
N LYS A 29 1.63 5.23 -17.97
CA LYS A 29 2.56 4.30 -17.32
C LYS A 29 2.13 4.10 -15.88
N ILE A 30 1.95 2.85 -15.48
CA ILE A 30 1.47 2.50 -14.14
C ILE A 30 2.58 1.78 -13.40
N ASP A 31 3.03 2.36 -12.30
CA ASP A 31 3.84 1.68 -11.30
C ASP A 31 2.93 1.09 -10.22
N VAL A 32 3.16 -0.14 -9.83
CA VAL A 32 2.40 -0.82 -8.75
C VAL A 32 3.26 -0.90 -7.50
N MET A 33 2.69 -0.50 -6.37
CA MET A 33 3.41 -0.48 -5.11
C MET A 33 2.59 -1.06 -3.97
N THR A 34 3.25 -1.80 -3.09
CA THR A 34 2.73 -2.15 -1.78
C THR A 34 3.68 -1.66 -0.69
N VAL A 35 3.12 -1.23 0.44
CA VAL A 35 3.88 -0.84 1.63
C VAL A 35 3.63 -1.87 2.70
N ILE A 36 4.70 -2.43 3.25
CA ILE A 36 4.64 -3.36 4.38
C ILE A 36 5.12 -2.69 5.67
N PRO A 37 4.69 -3.16 6.86
CA PRO A 37 5.17 -2.61 8.11
C PRO A 37 6.70 -2.70 8.22
N GLU A 38 7.26 -1.67 8.81
CA GLU A 38 8.65 -1.69 9.25
C GLU A 38 8.83 -2.73 10.36
N THR A 39 9.95 -3.46 10.32
CA THR A 39 10.26 -4.44 11.37
C THR A 39 10.41 -3.71 12.70
N GLU A 40 9.56 -4.04 13.67
CA GLU A 40 9.69 -3.50 15.01
C GLU A 40 11.00 -3.99 15.65
N ASN A 41 11.80 -3.05 16.12
CA ASN A 41 13.00 -3.40 16.87
C ASN A 41 12.58 -3.77 18.31
N PRO A 42 12.83 -5.02 18.77
CA PRO A 42 12.48 -5.44 20.14
C PRO A 42 13.08 -4.55 21.23
N MET A 43 14.16 -3.84 20.93
CA MET A 43 14.81 -2.91 21.86
C MET A 43 14.03 -1.62 22.06
N ASP A 44 13.23 -1.20 21.07
CA ASP A 44 12.43 0.04 21.16
C ASP A 44 11.17 -0.17 22.00
N THR A 45 10.68 -1.41 22.11
CA THR A 45 9.54 -1.77 22.97
C THR A 45 9.93 -2.05 24.43
N ALA A 46 11.20 -2.26 24.72
CA ALA A 46 11.70 -2.56 26.08
C ALA A 46 11.68 -1.38 27.06
N GLY A 47 11.35 -0.17 26.60
CA GLY A 47 11.32 1.06 27.42
C GLY A 47 9.99 1.38 28.09
N GLY A 48 8.92 0.65 27.81
CA GLY A 48 7.59 0.85 28.36
C GLY A 48 7.24 -0.23 29.38
N MET A 49 6.93 0.17 30.60
CA MET A 49 6.77 -0.73 31.75
C MET A 49 5.54 -1.66 31.73
N GLU A 50 4.76 -1.76 30.63
CA GLU A 50 3.52 -2.58 30.54
C GLU A 50 3.13 -3.02 29.11
N GLY A 51 4.08 -3.25 28.21
CA GLY A 51 3.80 -3.85 26.91
C GLY A 51 4.27 -5.30 26.79
N PRO A 52 3.66 -6.16 25.96
CA PRO A 52 4.19 -7.48 25.69
C PRO A 52 5.59 -7.35 25.08
N VAL A 53 6.56 -7.99 25.70
CA VAL A 53 7.92 -8.06 25.17
C VAL A 53 7.89 -9.01 23.98
N ILE A 54 8.00 -8.44 22.76
CA ILE A 54 8.14 -9.24 21.55
C ILE A 54 9.58 -9.72 21.48
N THR A 55 9.78 -11.02 21.28
CA THR A 55 11.12 -11.58 21.08
C THR A 55 11.63 -11.27 19.66
N VAL A 56 12.94 -11.31 19.48
CA VAL A 56 13.56 -11.15 18.15
C VAL A 56 12.99 -12.18 17.16
N GLU A 57 12.79 -13.41 17.59
CA GLU A 57 12.23 -14.49 16.77
C GLU A 57 10.78 -14.20 16.35
N GLU A 58 9.96 -13.64 17.24
CA GLU A 58 8.58 -13.24 16.92
C GLU A 58 8.54 -12.06 15.95
N ALA A 59 9.43 -11.08 16.11
CA ALA A 59 9.56 -9.95 15.18
C ALA A 59 9.99 -10.42 13.78
N ASP A 60 10.97 -11.32 13.69
CA ASP A 60 11.44 -11.89 12.42
C ASP A 60 10.35 -12.71 11.73
N GLN A 61 9.57 -13.51 12.49
CA GLN A 61 8.45 -14.27 11.93
C GLN A 61 7.34 -13.36 11.41
N ALA A 62 7.01 -12.30 12.16
CA ALA A 62 6.02 -11.31 11.73
C ALA A 62 6.45 -10.62 10.43
N HIS A 63 7.71 -10.22 10.34
CA HIS A 63 8.27 -9.61 9.14
C HIS A 63 8.22 -10.52 7.92
N LEU A 64 8.57 -11.80 8.07
CA LEU A 64 8.47 -12.79 6.99
C LEU A 64 7.03 -12.98 6.48
N ILE A 65 6.05 -12.91 7.39
CA ILE A 65 4.63 -12.96 7.04
C ILE A 65 4.23 -11.72 6.24
N ASP A 66 4.66 -10.55 6.68
CA ASP A 66 4.36 -9.28 6.01
C ASP A 66 4.99 -9.19 4.63
N GLU A 67 6.25 -9.62 4.49
CA GLU A 67 6.91 -9.74 3.18
C GLU A 67 6.17 -10.70 2.24
N ARG A 68 5.69 -11.84 2.74
CA ARG A 68 4.92 -12.78 1.94
C ARG A 68 3.63 -12.17 1.46
N HIS A 69 2.89 -11.49 2.35
CA HIS A 69 1.66 -10.79 2.01
C HIS A 69 1.91 -9.69 0.98
N GLY A 70 2.96 -8.90 1.15
CA GLY A 70 3.35 -7.86 0.19
C GLY A 70 3.65 -8.43 -1.20
N ARG A 71 4.41 -9.52 -1.28
CA ARG A 71 4.69 -10.20 -2.56
C ARG A 71 3.44 -10.75 -3.23
N LEU A 72 2.52 -11.33 -2.46
CA LEU A 72 1.24 -11.82 -2.98
C LEU A 72 0.36 -10.67 -3.46
N ALA A 73 0.32 -9.56 -2.72
CA ALA A 73 -0.42 -8.36 -3.09
C ALA A 73 0.06 -7.79 -4.43
N LEU A 74 1.38 -7.64 -4.60
CA LEU A 74 1.97 -7.20 -5.85
C LEU A 74 1.63 -8.15 -7.00
N ARG A 75 1.86 -9.44 -6.82
CA ARG A 75 1.61 -10.44 -7.85
C ARG A 75 0.16 -10.47 -8.31
N SER A 76 -0.78 -10.51 -7.37
CA SER A 76 -2.21 -10.54 -7.70
C SER A 76 -2.66 -9.26 -8.41
N THR A 77 -2.09 -8.10 -8.04
CA THR A 77 -2.40 -6.84 -8.69
C THR A 77 -1.76 -6.75 -10.07
N LEU A 78 -0.51 -7.20 -10.24
CA LEU A 78 0.15 -7.25 -11.54
C LEU A 78 -0.58 -8.15 -12.54
N ASP A 79 -1.05 -9.31 -12.08
CA ASP A 79 -1.86 -10.21 -12.90
C ASP A 79 -3.16 -9.54 -13.36
N ALA A 80 -3.76 -8.70 -12.51
CA ALA A 80 -4.95 -7.94 -12.82
C ALA A 80 -4.70 -6.76 -13.76
N VAL A 81 -3.58 -6.07 -13.61
CA VAL A 81 -3.21 -4.90 -14.44
C VAL A 81 -2.61 -5.31 -15.78
N GLY A 82 -2.06 -6.52 -15.87
CA GLY A 82 -1.53 -7.10 -17.12
C GLY A 82 -0.13 -6.60 -17.51
N ALA A 83 0.21 -5.35 -17.24
CA ALA A 83 1.55 -4.79 -17.42
C ALA A 83 1.74 -3.55 -16.56
N SER A 84 2.79 -3.53 -15.78
CA SER A 84 3.26 -2.33 -15.09
C SER A 84 4.71 -2.07 -15.47
N GLU A 85 5.12 -0.82 -15.44
CA GLU A 85 6.52 -0.47 -15.70
C GLU A 85 7.41 -0.95 -14.58
N THR A 86 6.96 -0.75 -13.34
CA THR A 86 7.66 -1.21 -12.16
C THR A 86 6.68 -1.75 -11.12
N SER A 87 7.17 -2.69 -10.32
CA SER A 87 6.47 -3.14 -9.12
C SER A 87 7.44 -3.17 -7.95
N GLU A 88 7.04 -2.65 -6.83
CA GLU A 88 7.93 -2.50 -5.68
C GLU A 88 7.20 -2.70 -4.36
N MET A 89 7.88 -3.38 -3.45
CA MET A 89 7.48 -3.51 -2.05
C MET A 89 8.42 -2.65 -1.20
N ILE A 90 7.85 -1.79 -0.38
CA ILE A 90 8.60 -0.87 0.47
C ILE A 90 8.20 -1.06 1.92
N GLU A 91 9.18 -1.07 2.80
CA GLU A 91 8.95 -1.02 4.24
C GLU A 91 8.74 0.41 4.71
N GLY A 92 7.83 0.59 5.65
CA GLY A 92 7.64 1.88 6.28
C GLY A 92 6.59 1.86 7.40
N PRO A 93 6.70 2.79 8.34
CA PRO A 93 5.83 2.84 9.52
C PRO A 93 4.41 3.29 9.18
N ASP A 94 4.24 4.01 8.08
CA ASP A 94 2.97 4.61 7.67
C ASP A 94 2.86 4.61 6.14
N ALA A 95 1.98 3.77 5.62
CA ALA A 95 1.80 3.62 4.17
C ALA A 95 1.39 4.92 3.48
N GLY A 96 0.53 5.73 4.09
CA GLY A 96 0.11 7.00 3.51
C GLY A 96 1.27 7.98 3.35
N ARG A 97 2.12 8.09 4.36
CA ARG A 97 3.34 8.93 4.30
C ARG A 97 4.33 8.43 3.28
N VAL A 98 4.58 7.12 3.24
CA VAL A 98 5.48 6.50 2.26
C VAL A 98 5.00 6.79 0.84
N LEU A 99 3.71 6.57 0.57
CA LEU A 99 3.12 6.80 -0.75
C LEU A 99 3.22 8.26 -1.20
N CYS A 100 2.88 9.21 -0.32
CA CYS A 100 2.97 10.64 -0.64
C CYS A 100 4.42 11.09 -0.89
N ARG A 101 5.37 10.63 -0.07
CA ARG A 101 6.79 10.91 -0.25
C ARG A 101 7.29 10.39 -1.60
N LEU A 102 7.01 9.14 -1.92
CA LEU A 102 7.46 8.53 -3.17
C LEU A 102 6.78 9.14 -4.40
N ALA A 103 5.50 9.52 -4.29
CA ALA A 103 4.83 10.26 -5.34
C ALA A 103 5.55 11.58 -5.68
N ALA A 104 6.00 12.31 -4.65
CA ALA A 104 6.79 13.53 -4.83
C ALA A 104 8.18 13.25 -5.43
N GLU A 105 8.93 12.30 -4.85
CA GLU A 105 10.29 11.96 -5.27
C GLU A 105 10.36 11.45 -6.70
N ARG A 106 9.34 10.72 -7.15
CA ARG A 106 9.29 10.11 -8.49
C ARG A 106 8.58 10.94 -9.55
N GLY A 107 8.06 12.10 -9.17
CA GLY A 107 7.30 12.96 -10.08
C GLY A 107 6.05 12.26 -10.63
N VAL A 108 5.27 11.62 -9.75
CA VAL A 108 4.03 10.94 -10.10
C VAL A 108 2.95 11.98 -10.42
N ASP A 109 2.24 11.78 -11.52
CA ASP A 109 1.16 12.67 -11.98
C ASP A 109 -0.20 12.29 -11.38
N LEU A 110 -0.36 11.04 -10.96
CA LEU A 110 -1.61 10.51 -10.41
C LEU A 110 -1.34 9.40 -9.40
N LEU A 111 -1.84 9.56 -8.19
CA LEU A 111 -1.83 8.52 -7.16
C LEU A 111 -3.19 7.80 -7.12
N ILE A 112 -3.17 6.47 -7.20
CA ILE A 112 -4.36 5.64 -7.24
C ILE A 112 -4.40 4.76 -6.02
N VAL A 113 -5.50 4.83 -5.26
CA VAL A 113 -5.70 4.03 -4.05
C VAL A 113 -7.07 3.35 -4.07
N GLY A 114 -7.09 2.09 -3.71
CA GLY A 114 -8.34 1.36 -3.49
C GLY A 114 -8.93 1.71 -2.12
N ALA A 115 -10.22 2.02 -2.08
CA ALA A 115 -10.94 2.14 -0.82
C ALA A 115 -11.32 0.73 -0.34
N SER A 116 -10.57 0.20 0.61
CA SER A 116 -10.85 -1.09 1.25
C SER A 116 -11.15 -0.89 2.72
N ASP A 117 -12.30 -1.37 3.16
CA ASP A 117 -12.68 -1.35 4.58
C ASP A 117 -12.01 -2.48 5.38
N LYS A 118 -11.32 -3.41 4.70
CA LYS A 118 -10.77 -4.63 5.30
C LYS A 118 -9.35 -4.97 4.86
N GLY A 119 -8.65 -4.05 4.21
CA GLY A 119 -7.30 -4.29 3.73
C GLY A 119 -6.25 -4.26 4.83
N TRP A 120 -5.12 -4.88 4.56
CA TRP A 120 -3.97 -4.90 5.43
C TRP A 120 -3.38 -3.49 5.67
N PHE A 121 -3.61 -2.52 4.79
CA PHE A 121 -3.32 -1.11 5.04
C PHE A 121 -4.00 -0.55 6.30
N GLN A 122 -5.12 -1.13 6.76
CA GLN A 122 -5.74 -0.75 8.03
C GLN A 122 -4.85 -1.05 9.26
N ARG A 123 -3.97 -2.03 9.17
CA ARG A 123 -3.07 -2.39 10.28
C ARG A 123 -1.87 -1.45 10.41
N LEU A 124 -1.53 -0.75 9.33
CA LEU A 124 -0.36 0.13 9.28
C LEU A 124 -0.61 1.52 9.84
N VAL A 125 -1.86 1.89 10.13
CA VAL A 125 -2.16 3.29 10.44
C VAL A 125 -3.25 3.44 11.52
N HIS A 126 -3.01 4.30 12.48
CA HIS A 126 -4.03 4.95 13.29
C HIS A 126 -4.70 6.05 12.45
N GLY A 127 -5.52 5.63 11.49
CA GLY A 127 -6.15 6.48 10.48
C GLY A 127 -6.17 5.77 9.13
N SER A 128 -7.04 6.11 8.19
CA SER A 128 -7.03 5.44 6.89
C SER A 128 -5.90 5.98 6.02
N VAL A 129 -5.14 5.09 5.39
CA VAL A 129 -4.13 5.43 4.35
C VAL A 129 -4.76 6.39 3.33
N MET A 130 -6.00 6.12 2.95
CA MET A 130 -6.77 6.94 2.04
C MET A 130 -6.96 8.37 2.55
N GLU A 131 -7.33 8.54 3.83
CA GLU A 131 -7.53 9.86 4.42
C GLU A 131 -6.22 10.66 4.41
N TYR A 132 -5.12 10.05 4.82
CA TYR A 132 -3.82 10.70 4.78
C TYR A 132 -3.43 11.11 3.36
N VAL A 133 -3.55 10.19 2.40
CA VAL A 133 -3.18 10.42 1.00
C VAL A 133 -4.03 11.54 0.38
N VAL A 134 -5.34 11.56 0.62
CA VAL A 134 -6.24 12.60 0.09
C VAL A 134 -5.85 13.99 0.59
N HIS A 135 -5.39 14.09 1.85
CA HIS A 135 -5.01 15.39 2.44
C HIS A 135 -3.58 15.83 2.15
N HIS A 136 -2.66 14.90 1.86
CA HIS A 136 -1.23 15.19 1.82
C HIS A 136 -0.56 14.81 0.49
N SER A 137 -1.29 14.28 -0.49
CA SER A 137 -0.71 13.90 -1.78
C SER A 137 -0.17 15.12 -2.53
N PRO A 138 1.03 15.01 -3.14
CA PRO A 138 1.60 16.07 -3.97
C PRO A 138 0.96 16.15 -5.36
N CYS A 139 0.10 15.20 -5.72
CA CYS A 139 -0.57 15.10 -7.03
C CYS A 139 -2.04 14.70 -6.85
N PRO A 140 -2.87 14.79 -7.90
CA PRO A 140 -4.23 14.27 -7.90
C PRO A 140 -4.31 12.83 -7.40
N VAL A 141 -5.38 12.53 -6.66
CA VAL A 141 -5.64 11.20 -6.09
C VAL A 141 -6.92 10.64 -6.70
N LEU A 142 -6.82 9.45 -7.28
CA LEU A 142 -7.96 8.67 -7.71
C LEU A 142 -8.28 7.61 -6.64
N VAL A 143 -9.40 7.80 -5.96
CA VAL A 143 -9.92 6.81 -5.01
C VAL A 143 -10.91 5.90 -5.73
N VAL A 144 -10.59 4.62 -5.80
CA VAL A 144 -11.45 3.63 -6.45
C VAL A 144 -12.16 2.82 -5.38
N ARG A 145 -13.48 2.95 -5.35
CA ARG A 145 -14.30 2.17 -4.44
C ARG A 145 -14.62 0.81 -5.03
N HIS A 146 -14.47 -0.20 -4.20
CA HIS A 146 -15.09 -1.49 -4.45
C HIS A 146 -16.61 -1.29 -4.40
N ALA A 147 -17.33 -1.74 -5.43
CA ALA A 147 -18.77 -1.89 -5.35
C ALA A 147 -19.07 -3.08 -4.42
N GLY A 148 -18.83 -2.86 -3.13
CA GLY A 148 -19.10 -3.86 -2.12
C GLY A 148 -20.58 -4.17 -2.14
N SER A 149 -20.88 -5.44 -2.10
CA SER A 149 -22.18 -5.96 -1.68
C SER A 149 -22.58 -5.25 -0.39
N ASP A 150 -23.64 -4.53 -0.46
CA ASP A 150 -24.40 -4.08 0.70
C ASP A 150 -24.70 -5.26 1.65
#